data_02c111fa3ade13ea86315c0685ced6d1
#
_entry.id   02c111fa3ade13ea86315c0685ced6d1
#
_cell.length_a   1.000
_cell.length_b   1.000
_cell.length_c   1.000
_cell.angle_alpha   90.00
_cell.angle_beta   90.00
_cell.angle_gamma   90.00
#
_symmetry.space_group_name_H-M   'P 1'
#
loop_
_entity.id
_entity.type
_entity.pdbx_description
1 polymer ?
#
loop_
_entity_poly.entity_id
_entity_poly.type
_entity_poly.pdbx_seq_one_letter_code
_entity_poly.pdbx_strand_id
1 'polypeptide(L)'
;MAEIKAFRGMRYNTEKAGEISQLCCPPYDIISEEQRLGYISENEYNIIRLELPKEGENPYQTAREILDMWRNRGVLVSEDKPAIYVYEEEFTAYGERKSIKGIIARVHLEEFEKGIILPHEFTLSKAKEDRLNLMKATNCNFSQIYALYMDSEHTTLATIDNESKDTPKLEFTDGEGVTHRLWIVTDENVIAKLCADFADRKLYIADGHHRYETALNYRNYCRENGLSKVGDPCDYQMIYLVDMEHPGLVVFPTHRLVRDLPDFNFEKVLDGCREYFDVTEMNGTDNMESELAKLYDEGKKAFGFYVGNGKWYRLVLKNLDIMDKLLPELSEPSRQLDVTVLHSLVLERIFGIDKENMANQINLTYTKFFSEAVEGVDNGKFQCSFVLNPTRVTEIRDVAAAGEKMPQKSTYFYPKMITGMVMNDIGVE
;
A
#
# COMPACT_ATOMS: atom_id res chain seq x y z
N MET A 1 13.39 18.91 -0.07
CA MET A 1 13.36 17.86 -1.08
C MET A 1 13.78 16.57 -0.42
N ALA A 2 13.52 15.44 -1.00
CA ALA A 2 13.75 14.15 -0.34
C ALA A 2 15.25 13.83 -0.22
N GLU A 3 15.72 13.56 0.99
CA GLU A 3 17.06 13.05 1.24
C GLU A 3 17.03 11.54 1.40
N ILE A 4 17.80 10.81 0.59
CA ILE A 4 17.96 9.38 0.71
C ILE A 4 19.40 9.02 1.11
N LYS A 5 19.57 7.89 1.80
CA LYS A 5 20.87 7.36 2.21
C LYS A 5 20.97 5.86 2.02
N ALA A 6 22.18 5.40 1.70
CA ALA A 6 22.55 4.00 1.82
C ALA A 6 22.60 3.59 3.30
N PHE A 7 22.36 2.29 3.57
CA PHE A 7 22.40 1.74 4.92
C PHE A 7 22.90 0.30 4.94
N ARG A 8 23.39 -0.13 6.09
CA ARG A 8 23.79 -1.51 6.32
C ARG A 8 22.56 -2.35 6.64
N GLY A 9 21.89 -2.83 5.59
CA GLY A 9 20.69 -3.65 5.74
C GLY A 9 20.98 -4.95 6.44
N MET A 10 20.06 -5.36 7.31
CA MET A 10 20.07 -6.65 7.96
C MET A 10 19.28 -7.63 7.12
N ARG A 11 19.86 -8.81 6.85
CA ARG A 11 19.26 -9.84 6.00
C ARG A 11 19.44 -11.24 6.61
N TYR A 12 18.69 -12.19 6.10
CA TYR A 12 18.84 -13.58 6.48
C TYR A 12 20.15 -14.18 5.94
N ASN A 13 20.80 -14.93 6.79
CA ASN A 13 21.81 -15.92 6.40
C ASN A 13 21.07 -17.23 6.06
N THR A 14 20.85 -17.48 4.78
CA THR A 14 20.08 -18.63 4.30
C THR A 14 20.72 -19.98 4.61
N GLU A 15 22.04 -20.04 4.84
CA GLU A 15 22.72 -21.27 5.30
C GLU A 15 22.24 -21.69 6.69
N LYS A 16 21.78 -20.74 7.52
CA LYS A 16 21.31 -20.99 8.88
C LYS A 16 19.79 -20.93 9.02
N ALA A 17 19.15 -20.06 8.25
CA ALA A 17 17.72 -19.81 8.36
C ALA A 17 16.89 -20.73 7.46
N GLY A 18 17.47 -21.26 6.38
CA GLY A 18 16.77 -22.04 5.36
C GLY A 18 16.38 -21.22 4.14
N GLU A 19 15.39 -21.71 3.40
CA GLU A 19 14.94 -21.12 2.14
C GLU A 19 14.26 -19.77 2.36
N ILE A 20 14.68 -18.75 1.60
CA ILE A 20 14.20 -17.37 1.74
C ILE A 20 12.68 -17.23 1.54
N SER A 21 12.07 -18.06 0.68
CA SER A 21 10.63 -18.11 0.46
C SER A 21 9.82 -18.45 1.71
N GLN A 22 10.40 -19.21 2.65
CA GLN A 22 9.78 -19.57 3.91
C GLN A 22 10.06 -18.56 5.03
N LEU A 23 10.96 -17.60 4.81
CA LEU A 23 11.37 -16.60 5.80
C LEU A 23 10.64 -15.27 5.65
N CYS A 24 10.12 -15.01 4.46
CA CYS A 24 9.38 -13.79 4.12
C CYS A 24 7.88 -14.00 4.29
N CYS A 25 7.14 -12.91 4.40
CA CYS A 25 5.67 -12.92 4.44
C CYS A 25 5.11 -11.62 3.82
N PRO A 26 3.83 -11.58 3.44
CA PRO A 26 3.15 -10.35 3.07
C PRO A 26 3.17 -9.29 4.18
N PRO A 27 2.75 -8.04 3.93
CA PRO A 27 2.61 -7.02 4.97
C PRO A 27 1.67 -7.45 6.09
N TYR A 28 1.97 -7.05 7.31
CA TYR A 28 1.28 -7.47 8.54
C TYR A 28 -0.24 -7.20 8.54
N ASP A 29 -0.69 -6.17 7.83
CA ASP A 29 -2.08 -5.67 7.82
C ASP A 29 -3.03 -6.48 6.92
N ILE A 30 -2.49 -7.38 6.10
CA ILE A 30 -3.27 -8.28 5.24
C ILE A 30 -3.19 -9.76 5.68
N ILE A 31 -2.49 -10.07 6.77
CA ILE A 31 -2.27 -11.44 7.25
C ILE A 31 -3.33 -11.79 8.31
N SER A 32 -4.09 -12.87 8.07
CA SER A 32 -4.99 -13.45 9.06
C SER A 32 -4.21 -14.22 10.14
N GLU A 33 -4.88 -14.52 11.29
CA GLU A 33 -4.25 -15.33 12.35
C GLU A 33 -3.91 -16.74 11.88
N GLU A 34 -4.75 -17.33 11.06
CA GLU A 34 -4.51 -18.66 10.48
C GLU A 34 -3.26 -18.64 9.58
N GLN A 35 -3.15 -17.64 8.71
CA GLN A 35 -1.97 -17.47 7.86
C GLN A 35 -0.71 -17.22 8.70
N ARG A 36 -0.80 -16.38 9.74
CA ARG A 36 0.31 -16.12 10.66
C ARG A 36 0.84 -17.40 11.30
N LEU A 37 -0.05 -18.24 11.84
CA LEU A 37 0.33 -19.53 12.41
C LEU A 37 0.89 -20.49 11.37
N GLY A 38 0.38 -20.43 10.15
CA GLY A 38 0.93 -21.18 9.00
C GLY A 38 2.38 -20.83 8.74
N TYR A 39 2.71 -19.56 8.60
CA TYR A 39 4.10 -19.10 8.39
C TYR A 39 5.03 -19.53 9.53
N ILE A 40 4.61 -19.43 10.79
CA ILE A 40 5.41 -19.87 11.94
C ILE A 40 5.66 -21.38 11.92
N SER A 41 4.64 -22.16 11.54
CA SER A 41 4.77 -23.62 11.48
C SER A 41 5.67 -24.10 10.33
N GLU A 42 5.72 -23.35 9.24
CA GLU A 42 6.55 -23.64 8.08
C GLU A 42 8.04 -23.39 8.37
N ASN A 43 8.35 -22.26 9.00
CA ASN A 43 9.73 -21.96 9.42
C ASN A 43 9.75 -21.11 10.71
N GLU A 44 10.47 -21.58 11.74
CA GLU A 44 10.63 -20.87 13.01
C GLU A 44 11.31 -19.50 12.89
N TYR A 45 12.02 -19.24 11.79
CA TYR A 45 12.69 -17.97 11.49
C TYR A 45 11.88 -17.06 10.57
N ASN A 46 10.60 -17.38 10.27
CA ASN A 46 9.79 -16.48 9.46
C ASN A 46 9.65 -15.10 10.12
N ILE A 47 9.83 -14.05 9.31
CA ILE A 47 9.82 -12.64 9.77
C ILE A 47 8.52 -12.24 10.49
N ILE A 48 7.43 -12.97 10.26
CA ILE A 48 6.14 -12.72 10.89
C ILE A 48 6.20 -12.69 12.42
N ARG A 49 7.14 -13.45 13.02
CA ARG A 49 7.37 -13.46 14.47
C ARG A 49 7.89 -12.14 15.00
N LEU A 50 8.58 -11.37 14.16
CA LEU A 50 9.09 -10.04 14.49
C LEU A 50 8.10 -8.95 14.02
N GLU A 51 7.51 -9.11 12.84
CA GLU A 51 6.62 -8.10 12.24
C GLU A 51 5.22 -8.08 12.88
N LEU A 52 4.66 -9.24 13.25
CA LEU A 52 3.35 -9.36 13.88
C LEU A 52 3.41 -10.25 15.13
N PRO A 53 4.15 -9.82 16.17
CA PRO A 53 4.33 -10.61 17.38
C PRO A 53 3.03 -10.71 18.17
N LYS A 54 2.73 -11.92 18.67
CA LYS A 54 1.58 -12.20 19.53
C LYS A 54 1.92 -13.18 20.65
N GLU A 55 3.16 -13.63 20.73
CA GLU A 55 3.64 -14.57 21.71
C GLU A 55 4.01 -13.88 23.03
N GLY A 56 3.81 -14.60 24.15
CA GLY A 56 4.20 -14.16 25.49
C GLY A 56 3.24 -13.13 26.11
N GLU A 57 3.55 -12.71 27.34
CA GLU A 57 2.76 -11.69 28.07
C GLU A 57 2.97 -10.27 27.48
N ASN A 58 4.17 -9.99 26.96
CA ASN A 58 4.51 -8.77 26.25
C ASN A 58 5.07 -9.12 24.86
N PRO A 59 4.21 -9.13 23.83
CA PRO A 59 4.60 -9.54 22.49
C PRO A 59 5.78 -8.73 21.89
N TYR A 60 5.85 -7.44 22.19
CA TYR A 60 6.92 -6.58 21.66
C TYR A 60 8.27 -6.89 22.30
N GLN A 61 8.28 -7.18 23.61
CA GLN A 61 9.49 -7.61 24.31
C GLN A 61 9.94 -8.99 23.81
N THR A 62 8.99 -9.89 23.56
CA THR A 62 9.27 -11.21 22.95
C THR A 62 9.88 -11.05 21.55
N ALA A 63 9.37 -10.12 20.73
CA ALA A 63 9.97 -9.83 19.43
C ALA A 63 11.41 -9.32 19.56
N ARG A 64 11.71 -8.47 20.55
CA ARG A 64 13.08 -8.02 20.83
C ARG A 64 14.00 -9.19 21.18
N GLU A 65 13.57 -10.06 22.06
CA GLU A 65 14.35 -11.22 22.50
C GLU A 65 14.61 -12.20 21.32
N ILE A 66 13.61 -12.42 20.46
CA ILE A 66 13.76 -13.20 19.24
C ILE A 66 14.75 -12.53 18.29
N LEU A 67 14.65 -11.22 18.06
CA LEU A 67 15.57 -10.48 17.20
C LEU A 67 17.01 -10.59 17.68
N ASP A 68 17.26 -10.39 18.98
CA ASP A 68 18.60 -10.51 19.58
C ASP A 68 19.13 -11.95 19.48
N MET A 69 18.28 -12.93 19.71
CA MET A 69 18.65 -14.35 19.55
C MET A 69 19.03 -14.66 18.09
N TRP A 70 18.27 -14.18 17.10
CA TRP A 70 18.57 -14.42 15.70
C TRP A 70 19.87 -13.74 15.26
N ARG A 71 20.14 -12.52 15.75
CA ARG A 71 21.44 -11.84 15.55
C ARG A 71 22.60 -12.63 16.17
N ASN A 72 22.47 -13.01 17.44
CA ASN A 72 23.53 -13.74 18.17
C ASN A 72 23.83 -15.11 17.55
N ARG A 73 22.84 -15.79 16.98
CA ARG A 73 23.01 -17.06 16.26
C ARG A 73 23.50 -16.86 14.81
N GLY A 74 23.57 -15.63 14.32
CA GLY A 74 23.93 -15.30 12.95
C GLY A 74 22.89 -15.77 11.93
N VAL A 75 21.63 -15.90 12.33
CA VAL A 75 20.46 -16.10 11.46
C VAL A 75 20.18 -14.82 10.69
N LEU A 76 20.28 -13.67 11.37
CA LEU A 76 20.27 -12.35 10.77
C LEU A 76 21.68 -11.76 10.82
N VAL A 77 22.11 -11.20 9.70
CA VAL A 77 23.42 -10.57 9.51
C VAL A 77 23.28 -9.22 8.84
N SER A 78 24.05 -8.24 9.29
CA SER A 78 24.10 -6.92 8.65
C SER A 78 25.16 -6.91 7.54
N GLU A 79 24.89 -6.12 6.50
CA GLU A 79 25.88 -5.87 5.44
C GLU A 79 27.15 -5.23 6.01
N ASP A 80 28.29 -5.54 5.42
CA ASP A 80 29.58 -4.97 5.84
C ASP A 80 29.69 -3.47 5.50
N LYS A 81 29.07 -3.05 4.39
CA LYS A 81 29.09 -1.68 3.90
C LYS A 81 27.66 -1.14 3.73
N PRO A 82 27.47 0.18 3.86
CA PRO A 82 26.22 0.80 3.45
C PRO A 82 25.91 0.52 1.98
N ALA A 83 24.66 0.21 1.68
CA ALA A 83 24.17 -0.12 0.34
C ALA A 83 22.83 0.54 0.06
N ILE A 84 22.51 0.72 -1.20
CA ILE A 84 21.16 0.87 -1.73
C ILE A 84 20.78 -0.48 -2.35
N TYR A 85 19.54 -0.91 -2.17
CA TYR A 85 19.10 -2.22 -2.63
C TYR A 85 18.19 -2.01 -3.84
N VAL A 86 18.55 -2.58 -4.99
CA VAL A 86 17.61 -2.68 -6.12
C VAL A 86 16.70 -3.86 -5.85
N TYR A 87 15.41 -3.63 -5.95
CA TYR A 87 14.40 -4.65 -5.72
C TYR A 87 13.42 -4.70 -6.89
N GLU A 88 13.15 -5.91 -7.37
CA GLU A 88 12.24 -6.20 -8.47
C GLU A 88 11.21 -7.23 -8.05
N GLU A 89 9.97 -7.00 -8.46
CA GLU A 89 8.86 -7.95 -8.39
C GLU A 89 8.37 -8.25 -9.80
N GLU A 90 8.35 -9.53 -10.17
CA GLU A 90 7.79 -10.01 -11.44
C GLU A 90 6.53 -10.83 -11.14
N PHE A 91 5.42 -10.46 -11.75
CA PHE A 91 4.09 -10.96 -11.41
C PHE A 91 3.15 -10.97 -12.62
N THR A 92 1.98 -11.58 -12.47
CA THR A 92 0.92 -11.55 -13.48
C THR A 92 -0.21 -10.63 -13.03
N ALA A 93 -0.58 -9.68 -13.88
CA ALA A 93 -1.76 -8.83 -13.69
C ALA A 93 -2.50 -8.64 -15.00
N TYR A 94 -3.84 -8.70 -14.96
CA TYR A 94 -4.70 -8.62 -16.16
C TYR A 94 -4.33 -9.63 -17.26
N GLY A 95 -3.86 -10.82 -16.86
CA GLY A 95 -3.43 -11.88 -17.79
C GLY A 95 -2.06 -11.63 -18.45
N GLU A 96 -1.36 -10.56 -18.12
CA GLU A 96 -0.04 -10.22 -18.63
C GLU A 96 1.04 -10.35 -17.57
N ARG A 97 2.23 -10.80 -17.97
CA ARG A 97 3.42 -10.78 -17.13
C ARG A 97 3.97 -9.37 -17.05
N LYS A 98 4.16 -8.86 -15.86
CA LYS A 98 4.68 -7.52 -15.57
C LYS A 98 5.86 -7.62 -14.61
N SER A 99 6.72 -6.60 -14.64
CA SER A 99 7.81 -6.44 -13.68
C SER A 99 7.83 -5.00 -13.20
N ILE A 100 8.00 -4.80 -11.90
CA ILE A 100 8.19 -3.49 -11.28
C ILE A 100 9.51 -3.48 -10.54
N LYS A 101 10.30 -2.43 -10.75
CA LYS A 101 11.65 -2.30 -10.20
C LYS A 101 11.85 -0.94 -9.56
N GLY A 102 12.52 -0.92 -8.42
CA GLY A 102 12.85 0.30 -7.69
C GLY A 102 14.02 0.09 -6.74
N ILE A 103 14.23 1.05 -5.86
CA ILE A 103 15.30 0.99 -4.86
C ILE A 103 14.75 1.02 -3.43
N ILE A 104 15.36 0.26 -2.53
CA ILE A 104 15.14 0.37 -1.10
C ILE A 104 16.30 1.17 -0.50
N ALA A 105 15.98 2.27 0.16
CA ALA A 105 16.92 3.17 0.80
C ALA A 105 16.37 3.70 2.13
N ARG A 106 17.21 4.29 2.96
CA ARG A 106 16.78 5.15 4.05
C ARG A 106 16.35 6.49 3.48
N VAL A 107 15.15 6.95 3.85
CA VAL A 107 14.63 8.27 3.49
C VAL A 107 14.50 9.10 4.75
N HIS A 108 14.99 10.33 4.74
CA HIS A 108 14.87 11.26 5.85
C HIS A 108 13.38 11.56 6.12
N LEU A 109 13.00 11.47 7.39
CA LEU A 109 11.63 11.74 7.83
C LEU A 109 11.34 13.24 7.84
N GLU A 110 10.34 13.62 7.07
CA GLU A 110 9.85 14.99 6.97
C GLU A 110 8.41 15.08 7.42
N GLU A 111 8.05 16.15 8.14
CA GLU A 111 6.67 16.46 8.46
C GLU A 111 5.88 16.71 7.16
N PHE A 112 4.63 16.28 7.09
CA PHE A 112 3.82 16.37 5.89
C PHE A 112 3.60 17.82 5.41
N GLU A 113 3.56 18.76 6.33
CA GLU A 113 3.40 20.20 6.07
C GLU A 113 4.52 20.79 5.24
N LYS A 114 5.70 20.14 5.20
CA LYS A 114 6.80 20.56 4.33
C LYS A 114 6.56 20.25 2.85
N GLY A 115 5.56 19.40 2.53
CA GLY A 115 5.20 19.06 1.16
C GLY A 115 6.32 18.31 0.40
N ILE A 116 7.18 17.59 1.11
CA ILE A 116 8.27 16.77 0.53
C ILE A 116 7.80 15.33 0.44
N ILE A 117 7.24 14.80 1.51
CA ILE A 117 6.62 13.47 1.57
C ILE A 117 5.11 13.68 1.63
N LEU A 118 4.40 13.14 0.65
CA LEU A 118 2.99 13.42 0.42
C LEU A 118 2.16 12.16 0.68
N PRO A 119 1.34 12.14 1.73
CA PRO A 119 0.39 11.07 1.96
C PRO A 119 -0.86 11.28 1.11
N HIS A 120 -1.56 10.20 0.76
CA HIS A 120 -2.85 10.29 0.09
C HIS A 120 -3.99 9.56 0.82
N GLU A 121 -3.72 8.96 2.00
CA GLU A 121 -4.72 8.21 2.77
C GLU A 121 -4.70 8.61 4.25
N PHE A 122 -5.86 8.49 4.92
CA PHE A 122 -5.99 8.69 6.37
C PHE A 122 -5.51 7.45 7.14
N THR A 123 -4.94 7.68 8.32
CA THR A 123 -4.43 6.61 9.20
C THR A 123 -5.31 6.43 10.45
N LEU A 124 -5.29 5.21 11.01
CA LEU A 124 -6.01 4.84 12.22
C LEU A 124 -5.09 4.85 13.45
N SER A 125 -5.54 5.42 14.56
CA SER A 125 -4.72 5.59 15.77
C SER A 125 -4.25 4.26 16.38
N LYS A 126 -5.13 3.24 16.44
CA LYS A 126 -4.80 1.94 17.02
C LYS A 126 -3.67 1.21 16.29
N ALA A 127 -3.68 1.26 14.96
CA ALA A 127 -2.62 0.64 14.15
C ALA A 127 -1.26 1.34 14.35
N LYS A 128 -1.25 2.65 14.54
CA LYS A 128 -0.02 3.43 14.82
C LYS A 128 0.55 3.11 16.19
N GLU A 129 -0.29 2.97 17.21
CA GLU A 129 0.15 2.63 18.57
C GLU A 129 0.84 1.25 18.60
N ASP A 130 0.24 0.26 17.96
CA ASP A 130 0.81 -1.09 17.86
C ASP A 130 2.20 -1.07 17.22
N ARG A 131 2.33 -0.43 16.06
CA ARG A 131 3.62 -0.29 15.36
C ARG A 131 4.65 0.52 16.15
N LEU A 132 4.22 1.58 16.86
CA LEU A 132 5.11 2.38 17.69
C LEU A 132 5.70 1.56 18.85
N ASN A 133 4.88 0.73 19.50
CA ASN A 133 5.34 -0.15 20.57
C ASN A 133 6.36 -1.17 20.06
N LEU A 134 6.13 -1.73 18.85
CA LEU A 134 7.08 -2.62 18.21
C LEU A 134 8.42 -1.90 17.93
N MET A 135 8.38 -0.70 17.33
CA MET A 135 9.59 0.09 17.06
C MET A 135 10.35 0.47 18.33
N LYS A 136 9.65 0.85 19.41
CA LYS A 136 10.27 1.14 20.70
C LYS A 136 10.98 -0.05 21.31
N ALA A 137 10.43 -1.25 21.15
CA ALA A 137 11.03 -2.47 21.68
C ALA A 137 12.23 -2.94 20.84
N THR A 138 12.12 -2.88 19.52
CA THR A 138 13.06 -3.53 18.60
C THR A 138 14.10 -2.60 17.98
N ASN A 139 13.81 -1.30 17.90
CA ASN A 139 14.61 -0.31 17.18
C ASN A 139 14.86 -0.73 15.71
N CYS A 140 13.82 -1.25 15.03
CA CYS A 140 13.98 -1.82 13.70
C CYS A 140 12.79 -1.51 12.79
N ASN A 141 13.05 -1.24 11.50
CA ASN A 141 12.06 -1.32 10.46
C ASN A 141 12.15 -2.71 9.83
N PHE A 142 11.18 -3.57 10.06
CA PHE A 142 11.14 -4.91 9.47
C PHE A 142 10.60 -4.90 8.05
N SER A 143 9.69 -3.98 7.74
CA SER A 143 9.06 -3.80 6.44
C SER A 143 9.30 -2.38 5.91
N GLN A 144 9.48 -2.27 4.60
CA GLN A 144 9.61 -1.00 3.90
C GLN A 144 8.25 -0.34 3.65
N ILE A 145 8.23 0.98 3.62
CA ILE A 145 7.15 1.77 3.06
C ILE A 145 7.29 1.74 1.53
N TYR A 146 6.20 1.86 0.80
CA TYR A 146 6.21 2.01 -0.64
C TYR A 146 5.89 3.46 -1.00
N ALA A 147 6.78 4.12 -1.73
CA ALA A 147 6.56 5.47 -2.22
C ALA A 147 6.94 5.61 -3.70
N LEU A 148 6.24 6.52 -4.36
CA LEU A 148 6.44 6.86 -5.77
C LEU A 148 7.18 8.18 -5.89
N TYR A 149 7.98 8.32 -6.94
CA TYR A 149 8.61 9.58 -7.33
C TYR A 149 8.39 9.85 -8.82
N MET A 150 8.55 11.09 -9.22
CA MET A 150 8.48 11.50 -10.64
C MET A 150 9.90 11.66 -11.20
N ASP A 151 10.15 11.06 -12.36
CA ASP A 151 11.39 11.17 -13.11
C ASP A 151 11.12 11.10 -14.61
N SER A 152 10.66 12.21 -15.18
CA SER A 152 10.28 12.29 -16.61
C SER A 152 11.39 11.91 -17.60
N GLU A 153 12.64 11.94 -17.15
CA GLU A 153 13.81 11.54 -17.97
C GLU A 153 14.24 10.09 -17.72
N HIS A 154 13.61 9.40 -16.76
CA HIS A 154 13.90 8.01 -16.34
C HIS A 154 15.38 7.75 -16.02
N THR A 155 16.09 8.77 -15.53
CA THR A 155 17.53 8.70 -15.25
C THR A 155 17.85 7.75 -14.11
N THR A 156 17.00 7.72 -13.08
CA THR A 156 17.12 6.78 -11.96
C THR A 156 16.84 5.36 -12.40
N LEU A 157 15.77 5.13 -13.18
CA LEU A 157 15.42 3.80 -13.69
C LEU A 157 16.55 3.25 -14.56
N ALA A 158 17.15 4.06 -15.45
CA ALA A 158 18.29 3.66 -16.25
C ALA A 158 19.51 3.26 -15.40
N THR A 159 19.74 3.96 -14.28
CA THR A 159 20.78 3.59 -13.32
C THR A 159 20.48 2.27 -12.63
N ILE A 160 19.25 2.08 -12.14
CA ILE A 160 18.78 0.85 -11.51
C ILE A 160 18.92 -0.34 -12.46
N ASP A 161 18.50 -0.19 -13.72
CA ASP A 161 18.62 -1.24 -14.74
C ASP A 161 20.07 -1.61 -15.03
N ASN A 162 20.99 -0.65 -14.98
CA ASN A 162 22.41 -0.93 -15.13
C ASN A 162 22.96 -1.77 -13.96
N GLU A 163 22.58 -1.44 -12.73
CA GLU A 163 23.05 -2.12 -11.51
C GLU A 163 22.37 -3.47 -11.27
N SER A 164 21.34 -3.82 -12.03
CA SER A 164 20.60 -5.08 -11.92
C SER A 164 20.76 -6.02 -13.12
N LYS A 165 21.82 -5.83 -13.93
CA LYS A 165 22.14 -6.70 -15.08
C LYS A 165 22.72 -8.06 -14.69
N ASP A 166 23.45 -8.09 -13.58
CA ASP A 166 24.05 -9.30 -13.07
C ASP A 166 23.06 -10.17 -12.30
N THR A 167 23.49 -11.37 -11.94
CA THR A 167 22.70 -12.30 -11.13
C THR A 167 22.30 -11.63 -9.80
N PRO A 168 21.01 -11.67 -9.44
CA PRO A 168 20.55 -11.09 -8.17
C PRO A 168 21.19 -11.80 -6.97
N LYS A 169 21.35 -11.06 -5.88
CA LYS A 169 21.83 -11.60 -4.61
C LYS A 169 20.82 -12.58 -4.01
N LEU A 170 19.53 -12.30 -4.17
CA LEU A 170 18.42 -13.16 -3.78
C LEU A 170 17.40 -13.22 -4.90
N GLU A 171 16.89 -14.42 -5.18
CA GLU A 171 15.75 -14.65 -6.06
C GLU A 171 14.90 -15.79 -5.50
N PHE A 172 13.60 -15.59 -5.44
CA PHE A 172 12.63 -16.64 -5.12
C PHE A 172 11.24 -16.25 -5.60
N THR A 173 10.36 -17.24 -5.73
CA THR A 173 8.94 -17.03 -6.03
C THR A 173 8.12 -17.36 -4.78
N ASP A 174 7.21 -16.47 -4.41
CA ASP A 174 6.33 -16.65 -3.26
C ASP A 174 5.10 -17.52 -3.57
N GLY A 175 4.26 -17.75 -2.56
CA GLY A 175 3.05 -18.56 -2.68
C GLY A 175 1.96 -17.95 -3.59
N GLU A 176 2.04 -16.66 -3.92
CA GLU A 176 1.15 -15.97 -4.85
C GLU A 176 1.67 -15.98 -6.29
N GLY A 177 2.84 -16.56 -6.53
CA GLY A 177 3.48 -16.62 -7.85
C GLY A 177 4.22 -15.35 -8.24
N VAL A 178 4.51 -14.47 -7.29
CA VAL A 178 5.35 -13.28 -7.49
C VAL A 178 6.81 -13.69 -7.33
N THR A 179 7.65 -13.37 -8.32
CA THR A 179 9.10 -13.59 -8.24
C THR A 179 9.77 -12.32 -7.76
N HIS A 180 10.50 -12.44 -6.66
CA HIS A 180 11.22 -11.37 -5.99
C HIS A 180 12.72 -11.47 -6.28
N ARG A 181 13.36 -10.34 -6.64
CA ARG A 181 14.80 -10.26 -6.86
C ARG A 181 15.40 -9.08 -6.13
N LEU A 182 16.60 -9.28 -5.55
CA LEU A 182 17.32 -8.25 -4.81
C LEU A 182 18.76 -8.17 -5.26
N TRP A 183 19.23 -6.97 -5.57
CA TRP A 183 20.64 -6.63 -5.81
C TRP A 183 21.14 -5.65 -4.77
N ILE A 184 22.42 -5.70 -4.45
CA ILE A 184 23.05 -4.88 -3.42
C ILE A 184 24.05 -3.95 -4.09
N VAL A 185 23.78 -2.68 -4.11
CA VAL A 185 24.61 -1.63 -4.72
C VAL A 185 25.47 -0.99 -3.65
N THR A 186 26.79 -1.23 -3.70
CA THR A 186 27.78 -0.68 -2.76
C THR A 186 28.77 0.27 -3.40
N ASP A 187 28.68 0.51 -4.71
CA ASP A 187 29.52 1.50 -5.40
C ASP A 187 29.16 2.93 -4.93
N GLU A 188 30.14 3.61 -4.35
CA GLU A 188 29.95 4.94 -3.75
C GLU A 188 29.55 6.01 -4.80
N ASN A 189 30.00 5.88 -6.06
CA ASN A 189 29.64 6.82 -7.12
C ASN A 189 28.19 6.63 -7.55
N VAL A 190 27.74 5.36 -7.66
CA VAL A 190 26.34 5.04 -7.97
C VAL A 190 25.42 5.48 -6.85
N ILE A 191 25.80 5.22 -5.60
CA ILE A 191 25.05 5.69 -4.41
C ILE A 191 24.95 7.21 -4.40
N ALA A 192 26.07 7.92 -4.62
CA ALA A 192 26.09 9.37 -4.65
C ALA A 192 25.21 9.94 -5.77
N LYS A 193 25.22 9.30 -6.96
CA LYS A 193 24.35 9.69 -8.06
C LYS A 193 22.87 9.49 -7.70
N LEU A 194 22.49 8.31 -7.17
CA LEU A 194 21.11 8.05 -6.74
C LEU A 194 20.66 9.05 -5.66
N CYS A 195 21.51 9.34 -4.67
CA CYS A 195 21.19 10.34 -3.65
C CYS A 195 20.98 11.75 -4.26
N ALA A 196 21.79 12.13 -5.24
CA ALA A 196 21.66 13.42 -5.93
C ALA A 196 20.36 13.47 -6.76
N ASP A 197 19.97 12.39 -7.43
CA ASP A 197 18.74 12.30 -8.22
C ASP A 197 17.49 12.57 -7.38
N PHE A 198 17.50 12.26 -6.07
CA PHE A 198 16.38 12.49 -5.16
C PHE A 198 16.39 13.87 -4.50
N ALA A 199 17.48 14.59 -4.55
CA ALA A 199 17.63 15.88 -3.84
C ALA A 199 16.55 16.92 -4.21
N ASP A 200 15.99 16.86 -5.41
CA ASP A 200 14.94 17.77 -5.88
C ASP A 200 13.55 17.14 -6.04
N ARG A 201 13.39 15.87 -5.61
CA ARG A 201 12.13 15.14 -5.78
C ARG A 201 11.25 15.21 -4.57
N LYS A 202 9.93 15.11 -4.83
CA LYS A 202 8.90 14.80 -3.84
C LYS A 202 8.61 13.31 -3.88
N LEU A 203 8.17 12.76 -2.76
CA LEU A 203 7.76 11.37 -2.65
C LEU A 203 6.27 11.29 -2.31
N TYR A 204 5.57 10.38 -2.97
CA TYR A 204 4.15 10.12 -2.80
C TYR A 204 4.00 8.74 -2.16
N ILE A 205 3.53 8.67 -0.92
CA ILE A 205 3.36 7.38 -0.24
C ILE A 205 2.29 6.59 -0.98
N ALA A 206 2.65 5.43 -1.50
CA ALA A 206 1.74 4.50 -2.17
C ALA A 206 1.12 3.50 -1.19
N ASP A 207 1.94 3.00 -0.25
CA ASP A 207 1.52 2.07 0.80
C ASP A 207 2.36 2.27 2.07
N GLY A 208 1.75 2.05 3.25
CA GLY A 208 2.45 2.18 4.52
C GLY A 208 2.31 3.54 5.21
N HIS A 209 1.21 4.27 4.99
CA HIS A 209 0.93 5.54 5.66
C HIS A 209 1.02 5.45 7.19
N HIS A 210 0.48 4.37 7.79
CA HIS A 210 0.60 4.10 9.23
C HIS A 210 2.07 3.97 9.67
N ARG A 211 2.90 3.28 8.88
CA ARG A 211 4.34 3.09 9.16
C ARG A 211 5.08 4.42 9.11
N TYR A 212 4.75 5.30 8.18
CA TYR A 212 5.40 6.62 8.08
C TYR A 212 5.06 7.52 9.28
N GLU A 213 3.78 7.67 9.62
CA GLU A 213 3.38 8.45 10.80
C GLU A 213 3.92 7.83 12.10
N THR A 214 4.00 6.51 12.19
CA THR A 214 4.64 5.81 13.31
C THR A 214 6.13 6.16 13.41
N ALA A 215 6.84 6.21 12.28
CA ALA A 215 8.25 6.57 12.26
C ALA A 215 8.49 8.02 12.72
N LEU A 216 7.62 8.96 12.32
CA LEU A 216 7.63 10.34 12.85
C LEU A 216 7.43 10.36 14.38
N ASN A 217 6.44 9.63 14.87
CA ASN A 217 6.15 9.52 16.30
C ASN A 217 7.33 8.88 17.07
N TYR A 218 7.97 7.85 16.50
CA TYR A 218 9.14 7.21 17.10
C TYR A 218 10.34 8.15 17.15
N ARG A 219 10.65 8.87 16.08
CA ARG A 219 11.69 9.90 16.05
C ARG A 219 11.47 10.95 17.15
N ASN A 220 10.25 11.46 17.26
CA ASN A 220 9.89 12.46 18.26
C ASN A 220 10.04 11.90 19.69
N TYR A 221 9.55 10.66 19.92
CA TYR A 221 9.75 9.95 21.18
C TYR A 221 11.23 9.81 21.56
N CYS A 222 12.10 9.43 20.63
CA CYS A 222 13.54 9.31 20.86
C CYS A 222 14.17 10.65 21.27
N ARG A 223 13.79 11.74 20.61
CA ARG A 223 14.29 13.09 20.90
C ARG A 223 13.82 13.60 22.26
N GLU A 224 12.54 13.47 22.57
CA GLU A 224 11.95 13.91 23.83
C GLU A 224 12.54 13.17 25.04
N ASN A 225 12.95 11.92 24.86
CA ASN A 225 13.57 11.11 25.91
C ASN A 225 15.10 11.14 25.90
N GLY A 226 15.74 11.98 25.06
CA GLY A 226 17.18 12.09 24.99
C GLY A 226 17.91 10.84 24.45
N LEU A 227 17.17 9.97 23.73
CA LEU A 227 17.70 8.73 23.15
C LEU A 227 18.36 8.93 21.79
N SER A 228 18.19 10.09 21.16
CA SER A 228 18.77 10.37 19.85
C SER A 228 19.07 11.85 19.64
N LYS A 229 19.96 12.13 18.67
CA LYS A 229 20.30 13.46 18.16
C LYS A 229 19.86 13.57 16.70
N VAL A 230 19.87 14.81 16.18
CA VAL A 230 19.61 15.06 14.75
C VAL A 230 20.67 14.37 13.90
N GLY A 231 20.22 13.62 12.90
CA GLY A 231 21.06 12.84 11.99
C GLY A 231 21.25 11.37 12.38
N ASP A 232 20.72 10.96 13.54
CA ASP A 232 20.75 9.56 13.97
C ASP A 232 19.84 8.66 13.11
N PRO A 233 20.02 7.33 13.14
CA PRO A 233 19.26 6.40 12.30
C PRO A 233 17.74 6.53 12.42
N CYS A 234 17.19 6.91 13.57
CA CYS A 234 15.77 7.12 13.78
C CYS A 234 15.18 8.34 13.04
N ASP A 235 16.01 9.19 12.45
CA ASP A 235 15.59 10.28 11.56
C ASP A 235 15.25 9.76 10.15
N TYR A 236 15.45 8.46 9.90
CA TYR A 236 15.27 7.85 8.59
C TYR A 236 14.35 6.65 8.68
N GLN A 237 13.58 6.45 7.61
CA GLN A 237 12.71 5.29 7.42
C GLN A 237 13.13 4.52 6.18
N MET A 238 13.06 3.19 6.24
CA MET A 238 13.29 2.32 5.09
C MET A 238 12.11 2.41 4.13
N ILE A 239 12.36 2.86 2.90
CA ILE A 239 11.33 3.06 1.87
C ILE A 239 11.77 2.43 0.55
N TYR A 240 10.85 1.72 -0.10
CA TYR A 240 10.94 1.30 -1.48
C TYR A 240 10.44 2.42 -2.38
N LEU A 241 11.28 2.86 -3.30
CA LEU A 241 11.09 4.02 -4.17
C LEU A 241 10.97 3.57 -5.62
N VAL A 242 9.85 3.88 -6.24
CA VAL A 242 9.52 3.47 -7.62
C VAL A 242 9.14 4.69 -8.45
N ASP A 243 9.56 4.70 -9.71
CA ASP A 243 9.12 5.71 -10.67
C ASP A 243 7.61 5.61 -10.89
N MET A 244 6.91 6.74 -10.78
CA MET A 244 5.46 6.84 -10.96
C MET A 244 5.02 6.45 -12.37
N GLU A 245 5.90 6.58 -13.35
CA GLU A 245 5.66 6.23 -14.76
C GLU A 245 6.22 4.84 -15.12
N HIS A 246 6.63 4.04 -14.12
CA HIS A 246 7.15 2.69 -14.37
C HIS A 246 6.07 1.82 -15.05
N PRO A 247 6.37 1.18 -16.22
CA PRO A 247 5.36 0.44 -17.00
C PRO A 247 4.77 -0.77 -16.27
N GLY A 248 5.47 -1.28 -15.26
CA GLY A 248 4.99 -2.36 -14.38
C GLY A 248 4.16 -1.90 -13.19
N LEU A 249 3.95 -0.59 -13.01
CA LEU A 249 3.14 -0.10 -11.91
C LEU A 249 1.66 -0.45 -12.12
N VAL A 250 1.09 -1.19 -11.18
CA VAL A 250 -0.32 -1.64 -11.23
C VAL A 250 -1.06 -1.16 -10.00
N VAL A 251 -2.20 -0.52 -10.24
CA VAL A 251 -3.19 -0.21 -9.22
C VAL A 251 -4.46 -0.97 -9.54
N PHE A 252 -4.92 -1.82 -8.64
CA PHE A 252 -6.20 -2.50 -8.78
C PHE A 252 -7.35 -1.62 -8.30
N PRO A 253 -8.55 -1.80 -8.87
CA PRO A 253 -9.76 -1.20 -8.32
C PRO A 253 -10.02 -1.79 -6.94
N THR A 254 -10.73 -1.05 -6.13
CA THR A 254 -11.26 -1.56 -4.87
C THR A 254 -12.77 -1.53 -4.96
N HIS A 255 -13.40 -2.66 -5.22
CA HIS A 255 -14.86 -2.78 -5.31
C HIS A 255 -15.50 -2.71 -3.93
N ARG A 256 -16.73 -2.24 -3.84
CA ARG A 256 -17.49 -2.08 -2.60
C ARG A 256 -18.58 -3.14 -2.53
N LEU A 257 -18.62 -3.89 -1.43
CA LEU A 257 -19.62 -4.91 -1.17
C LEU A 257 -20.42 -4.53 0.07
N VAL A 258 -21.73 -4.43 -0.09
CA VAL A 258 -22.65 -3.97 0.95
C VAL A 258 -23.30 -5.17 1.65
N ARG A 259 -23.33 -5.14 2.98
CA ARG A 259 -23.87 -6.21 3.82
C ARG A 259 -24.61 -5.66 5.05
N ASP A 260 -25.44 -6.51 5.63
CA ASP A 260 -26.05 -6.31 6.95
C ASP A 260 -26.80 -4.96 7.10
N LEU A 261 -27.28 -4.39 5.98
CA LEU A 261 -28.14 -3.21 6.04
C LEU A 261 -29.57 -3.60 6.43
N PRO A 262 -30.10 -3.05 7.52
CA PRO A 262 -31.50 -3.24 7.84
C PRO A 262 -32.39 -2.62 6.74
N ASP A 263 -33.52 -3.27 6.46
CA ASP A 263 -34.54 -2.77 5.50
C ASP A 263 -33.99 -2.44 4.09
N PHE A 264 -32.93 -3.14 3.65
CA PHE A 264 -32.37 -2.98 2.31
C PHE A 264 -33.44 -3.19 1.25
N ASN A 265 -33.66 -2.18 0.43
CA ASN A 265 -34.59 -2.23 -0.69
C ASN A 265 -33.92 -1.66 -1.95
N PHE A 266 -33.60 -2.54 -2.88
CA PHE A 266 -32.83 -2.16 -4.07
C PHE A 266 -33.58 -1.19 -4.98
N GLU A 267 -34.94 -1.24 -5.07
CA GLU A 267 -35.72 -0.31 -5.88
C GLU A 267 -35.60 1.12 -5.34
N LYS A 268 -35.65 1.30 -4.00
CA LYS A 268 -35.40 2.62 -3.38
C LYS A 268 -34.00 3.12 -3.65
N VAL A 269 -33.00 2.23 -3.59
CA VAL A 269 -31.61 2.56 -3.94
C VAL A 269 -31.51 3.01 -5.38
N LEU A 270 -32.11 2.26 -6.29
CA LEU A 270 -32.11 2.54 -7.71
C LEU A 270 -32.80 3.88 -8.03
N ASP A 271 -33.94 4.17 -7.37
CA ASP A 271 -34.63 5.46 -7.50
C ASP A 271 -33.77 6.62 -6.99
N GLY A 272 -33.08 6.45 -5.85
CA GLY A 272 -32.08 7.40 -5.37
C GLY A 272 -30.93 7.60 -6.35
N CYS A 273 -30.43 6.53 -6.96
CA CYS A 273 -29.40 6.65 -7.99
C CYS A 273 -29.86 7.43 -9.23
N ARG A 274 -31.12 7.31 -9.64
CA ARG A 274 -31.68 8.06 -10.77
C ARG A 274 -31.70 9.56 -10.57
N GLU A 275 -31.61 10.06 -9.34
CA GLU A 275 -31.48 11.49 -9.06
C GLU A 275 -30.16 12.05 -9.61
N TYR A 276 -29.07 11.31 -9.44
CA TYR A 276 -27.71 11.77 -9.76
C TYR A 276 -27.14 11.14 -11.03
N PHE A 277 -27.58 9.94 -11.40
CA PHE A 277 -27.00 9.15 -12.47
C PHE A 277 -28.02 8.84 -13.58
N ASP A 278 -27.51 8.72 -14.81
CA ASP A 278 -28.18 8.01 -15.88
C ASP A 278 -28.00 6.51 -15.59
N VAL A 279 -29.13 5.84 -15.35
CA VAL A 279 -29.18 4.43 -14.95
C VAL A 279 -29.62 3.59 -16.13
N THR A 280 -28.76 2.65 -16.54
CA THR A 280 -29.04 1.70 -17.62
C THR A 280 -29.00 0.28 -17.07
N GLU A 281 -30.10 -0.47 -17.20
CA GLU A 281 -30.13 -1.88 -16.87
C GLU A 281 -29.35 -2.68 -17.93
N MET A 282 -28.51 -3.60 -17.47
CA MET A 282 -27.69 -4.46 -18.29
C MET A 282 -27.81 -5.91 -17.82
N ASN A 283 -27.76 -6.85 -18.74
CA ASN A 283 -27.79 -8.28 -18.44
C ASN A 283 -26.45 -8.92 -18.78
N GLY A 284 -25.99 -9.83 -17.92
CA GLY A 284 -24.70 -10.50 -18.07
C GLY A 284 -23.54 -9.72 -17.45
N THR A 285 -22.49 -10.43 -17.06
CA THR A 285 -21.34 -9.90 -16.34
C THR A 285 -20.17 -9.56 -17.26
N ASP A 286 -20.10 -10.12 -18.45
CA ASP A 286 -18.87 -10.25 -19.25
C ASP A 286 -18.29 -8.95 -19.79
N ASN A 287 -19.05 -7.85 -19.78
CA ASN A 287 -18.63 -6.59 -20.38
C ASN A 287 -18.59 -5.40 -19.41
N MET A 288 -18.94 -5.57 -18.12
CA MET A 288 -19.06 -4.42 -17.20
C MET A 288 -17.72 -3.68 -17.00
N GLU A 289 -16.65 -4.42 -16.74
CA GLU A 289 -15.33 -3.79 -16.52
C GLU A 289 -14.86 -3.03 -17.78
N SER A 290 -15.01 -3.60 -18.96
CA SER A 290 -14.61 -2.95 -20.23
C SER A 290 -15.47 -1.72 -20.56
N GLU A 291 -16.78 -1.76 -20.25
CA GLU A 291 -17.69 -0.61 -20.39
C GLU A 291 -17.30 0.53 -19.43
N LEU A 292 -17.00 0.22 -18.18
CA LEU A 292 -16.54 1.20 -17.20
C LEU A 292 -15.20 1.81 -17.60
N ALA A 293 -14.25 1.00 -18.06
CA ALA A 293 -12.95 1.47 -18.53
C ALA A 293 -13.08 2.45 -19.70
N LYS A 294 -13.94 2.13 -20.69
CA LYS A 294 -14.23 3.03 -21.80
C LYS A 294 -14.81 4.36 -21.35
N LEU A 295 -15.80 4.33 -20.45
CA LEU A 295 -16.40 5.55 -19.92
C LEU A 295 -15.39 6.40 -19.14
N TYR A 296 -14.48 5.74 -18.42
CA TYR A 296 -13.41 6.42 -17.70
C TYR A 296 -12.41 7.13 -18.63
N ASP A 297 -12.06 6.50 -19.76
CA ASP A 297 -11.23 7.12 -20.79
C ASP A 297 -11.93 8.29 -21.49
N GLU A 298 -13.27 8.28 -21.56
CA GLU A 298 -14.10 9.41 -22.00
C GLU A 298 -14.23 10.52 -20.93
N GLY A 299 -13.60 10.37 -19.76
CA GLY A 299 -13.67 11.32 -18.63
C GLY A 299 -15.00 11.27 -17.85
N LYS A 300 -15.81 10.22 -18.02
CA LYS A 300 -17.07 10.04 -17.31
C LYS A 300 -16.87 9.31 -16.00
N LYS A 301 -17.66 9.67 -14.98
CA LYS A 301 -17.73 8.97 -13.71
C LYS A 301 -18.81 7.92 -13.77
N ALA A 302 -18.42 6.64 -13.73
CA ALA A 302 -19.33 5.52 -13.97
C ALA A 302 -19.07 4.34 -13.02
N PHE A 303 -20.14 3.65 -12.65
CA PHE A 303 -20.11 2.51 -11.72
C PHE A 303 -21.00 1.38 -12.22
N GLY A 304 -20.60 0.14 -11.95
CA GLY A 304 -21.45 -1.02 -12.07
C GLY A 304 -22.11 -1.33 -10.73
N PHE A 305 -23.41 -1.33 -10.67
CA PHE A 305 -24.21 -1.72 -9.51
C PHE A 305 -24.79 -3.10 -9.73
N TYR A 306 -24.35 -4.09 -8.94
CA TYR A 306 -24.74 -5.49 -9.05
C TYR A 306 -25.70 -5.89 -7.92
N VAL A 307 -26.80 -6.55 -8.27
CA VAL A 307 -27.86 -6.97 -7.33
C VAL A 307 -28.14 -8.46 -7.36
N GLY A 308 -27.29 -9.25 -8.02
CA GLY A 308 -27.39 -10.69 -8.12
C GLY A 308 -28.09 -11.21 -9.38
N ASN A 309 -27.95 -12.52 -9.61
CA ASN A 309 -28.57 -13.24 -10.73
C ASN A 309 -28.24 -12.66 -12.13
N GLY A 310 -27.02 -12.14 -12.32
CA GLY A 310 -26.58 -11.53 -13.57
C GLY A 310 -27.23 -10.18 -13.87
N LYS A 311 -27.91 -9.57 -12.90
CA LYS A 311 -28.61 -8.29 -13.07
C LYS A 311 -27.72 -7.12 -12.66
N TRP A 312 -27.40 -6.27 -13.63
CA TRP A 312 -26.55 -5.10 -13.47
C TRP A 312 -27.26 -3.80 -13.78
N TYR A 313 -26.83 -2.73 -13.12
CA TYR A 313 -27.16 -1.36 -13.48
C TYR A 313 -25.90 -0.58 -13.67
N ARG A 314 -25.69 -0.03 -14.88
CA ARG A 314 -24.62 0.93 -15.15
C ARG A 314 -25.10 2.32 -14.72
N LEU A 315 -24.36 2.93 -13.79
CA LEU A 315 -24.60 4.27 -13.27
C LEU A 315 -23.57 5.22 -13.91
N VAL A 316 -24.02 6.25 -14.65
CA VAL A 316 -23.17 7.28 -15.23
C VAL A 316 -23.56 8.60 -14.63
N LEU A 317 -22.65 9.32 -13.97
CA LEU A 317 -22.94 10.61 -13.34
C LEU A 317 -23.43 11.63 -14.39
N LYS A 318 -24.59 12.24 -14.16
CA LYS A 318 -25.25 13.19 -15.09
C LYS A 318 -24.48 14.49 -15.22
N ASN A 319 -24.02 15.03 -14.09
CA ASN A 319 -23.31 16.31 -14.03
C ASN A 319 -22.33 16.32 -12.86
N LEU A 320 -21.07 16.62 -13.13
CA LEU A 320 -20.01 16.70 -12.16
C LEU A 320 -20.12 17.95 -11.25
N ASP A 321 -20.79 19.03 -11.71
CA ASP A 321 -21.00 20.27 -10.91
C ASP A 321 -21.71 20.01 -9.59
N ILE A 322 -22.39 18.86 -9.45
CA ILE A 322 -23.00 18.49 -8.19
C ILE A 322 -21.97 18.31 -7.09
N MET A 323 -20.79 17.79 -7.43
CA MET A 323 -19.70 17.58 -6.48
C MET A 323 -19.11 18.91 -5.98
N ASP A 324 -19.07 19.93 -6.84
CA ASP A 324 -18.63 21.29 -6.45
C ASP A 324 -19.56 21.92 -5.42
N LYS A 325 -20.85 21.63 -5.51
CA LYS A 325 -21.85 22.12 -4.55
C LYS A 325 -21.85 21.34 -3.24
N LEU A 326 -21.56 20.03 -3.31
CA LEU A 326 -21.63 19.15 -2.16
C LEU A 326 -20.38 19.17 -1.31
N LEU A 327 -19.23 19.33 -1.92
CA LEU A 327 -17.90 19.26 -1.29
C LEU A 327 -17.05 20.47 -1.68
N PRO A 328 -17.56 21.72 -1.44
CA PRO A 328 -16.84 22.93 -1.83
C PRO A 328 -15.49 23.10 -1.11
N GLU A 329 -15.31 22.41 0.02
CA GLU A 329 -14.07 22.43 0.80
C GLU A 329 -12.95 21.58 0.20
N LEU A 330 -13.26 20.63 -0.70
CA LEU A 330 -12.28 19.81 -1.36
C LEU A 330 -11.76 20.45 -2.64
N SER A 331 -10.54 20.14 -3.01
CA SER A 331 -9.97 20.51 -4.32
C SER A 331 -10.71 19.82 -5.47
N GLU A 332 -10.57 20.37 -6.67
CA GLU A 332 -11.14 19.76 -7.88
C GLU A 332 -10.66 18.32 -8.09
N PRO A 333 -9.34 17.99 -8.00
CA PRO A 333 -8.88 16.61 -8.09
C PRO A 333 -9.59 15.66 -7.11
N SER A 334 -9.78 16.07 -5.86
CA SER A 334 -10.43 15.23 -4.85
C SER A 334 -11.93 15.03 -5.12
N ARG A 335 -12.63 16.08 -5.58
CA ARG A 335 -14.06 16.00 -5.94
C ARG A 335 -14.31 15.10 -7.14
N GLN A 336 -13.35 15.05 -8.07
CA GLN A 336 -13.47 14.29 -9.32
C GLN A 336 -13.05 12.82 -9.20
N LEU A 337 -12.60 12.34 -8.05
CA LEU A 337 -12.32 10.92 -7.87
C LEU A 337 -13.60 10.08 -7.96
N ASP A 338 -13.54 8.97 -8.71
CA ASP A 338 -14.64 7.99 -8.76
C ASP A 338 -15.04 7.55 -7.35
N VAL A 339 -14.06 7.32 -6.48
CA VAL A 339 -14.30 6.93 -5.08
C VAL A 339 -15.04 8.02 -4.30
N THR A 340 -14.67 9.28 -4.47
CA THR A 340 -15.36 10.40 -3.80
C THR A 340 -16.81 10.52 -4.27
N VAL A 341 -17.03 10.40 -5.57
CA VAL A 341 -18.38 10.44 -6.17
C VAL A 341 -19.24 9.30 -5.62
N LEU A 342 -18.72 8.06 -5.65
CA LEU A 342 -19.45 6.88 -5.14
C LEU A 342 -19.77 7.01 -3.65
N HIS A 343 -18.78 7.38 -2.84
CA HIS A 343 -18.96 7.53 -1.40
C HIS A 343 -19.99 8.60 -1.07
N SER A 344 -19.86 9.81 -1.63
CA SER A 344 -20.70 10.95 -1.25
C SER A 344 -22.11 10.82 -1.77
N LEU A 345 -22.32 10.39 -3.01
CA LEU A 345 -23.65 10.33 -3.61
C LEU A 345 -24.39 9.04 -3.30
N VAL A 346 -23.69 7.90 -3.33
CA VAL A 346 -24.33 6.60 -3.19
C VAL A 346 -24.25 6.10 -1.75
N LEU A 347 -23.05 5.89 -1.21
CA LEU A 347 -22.90 5.26 0.11
C LEU A 347 -23.47 6.13 1.24
N GLU A 348 -23.09 7.40 1.30
CA GLU A 348 -23.55 8.29 2.37
C GLU A 348 -25.00 8.73 2.21
N ARG A 349 -25.40 9.23 1.02
CA ARG A 349 -26.72 9.83 0.81
C ARG A 349 -27.84 8.84 0.55
N ILE A 350 -27.56 7.78 -0.21
CA ILE A 350 -28.61 6.81 -0.60
C ILE A 350 -28.65 5.64 0.38
N PHE A 351 -27.48 5.10 0.76
CA PHE A 351 -27.39 3.96 1.68
C PHE A 351 -27.35 4.36 3.16
N GLY A 352 -27.01 5.61 3.50
CA GLY A 352 -26.79 6.03 4.88
C GLY A 352 -25.53 5.45 5.53
N ILE A 353 -24.59 4.94 4.71
CA ILE A 353 -23.29 4.43 5.15
C ILE A 353 -22.34 5.62 5.27
N ASP A 354 -22.19 6.17 6.46
CA ASP A 354 -21.36 7.33 6.73
C ASP A 354 -19.86 6.98 6.82
N LYS A 355 -19.03 8.00 7.02
CA LYS A 355 -17.57 7.87 7.11
C LYS A 355 -17.12 6.96 8.27
N GLU A 356 -17.82 7.00 9.40
CA GLU A 356 -17.52 6.16 10.56
C GLU A 356 -17.85 4.69 10.28
N ASN A 357 -19.00 4.42 9.67
CA ASN A 357 -19.40 3.09 9.22
C ASN A 357 -18.39 2.52 8.22
N MET A 358 -17.98 3.32 7.22
CA MET A 358 -16.97 2.93 6.23
C MET A 358 -15.61 2.64 6.89
N ALA A 359 -15.17 3.48 7.82
CA ALA A 359 -13.90 3.32 8.53
C ALA A 359 -13.86 2.04 9.37
N ASN A 360 -14.97 1.69 10.01
CA ASN A 360 -15.12 0.50 10.84
C ASN A 360 -15.59 -0.73 10.06
N GLN A 361 -15.86 -0.61 8.75
CA GLN A 361 -16.32 -1.66 7.85
C GLN A 361 -17.56 -2.40 8.39
N ILE A 362 -18.52 -1.66 8.92
CA ILE A 362 -19.73 -2.21 9.53
C ILE A 362 -20.63 -2.82 8.44
N ASN A 363 -21.10 -1.97 7.52
CA ASN A 363 -21.97 -2.40 6.42
C ASN A 363 -21.26 -2.45 5.05
N LEU A 364 -19.96 -2.17 5.02
CA LEU A 364 -19.17 -2.13 3.81
C LEU A 364 -17.92 -3.00 3.95
N THR A 365 -17.60 -3.76 2.91
CA THR A 365 -16.31 -4.45 2.78
C THR A 365 -15.76 -4.23 1.38
N TYR A 366 -14.54 -4.66 1.13
CA TYR A 366 -13.80 -4.33 -0.07
C TYR A 366 -13.17 -5.57 -0.70
N THR A 367 -13.10 -5.60 -2.04
CA THR A 367 -12.32 -6.58 -2.79
C THR A 367 -11.68 -5.93 -4.01
N LYS A 368 -10.55 -6.47 -4.43
CA LYS A 368 -9.89 -6.11 -5.70
C LYS A 368 -10.33 -6.98 -6.88
N PHE A 369 -11.05 -8.06 -6.61
CA PHE A 369 -11.44 -9.03 -7.61
C PHE A 369 -12.90 -8.84 -8.03
N PHE A 370 -13.10 -8.66 -9.32
CA PHE A 370 -14.44 -8.56 -9.92
C PHE A 370 -15.29 -9.80 -9.64
N SER A 371 -14.69 -11.00 -9.78
CA SER A 371 -15.39 -12.27 -9.50
C SER A 371 -15.93 -12.33 -8.08
N GLU A 372 -15.15 -11.92 -7.07
CA GLU A 372 -15.60 -11.90 -5.67
C GLU A 372 -16.75 -10.90 -5.45
N ALA A 373 -16.75 -9.78 -6.17
CA ALA A 373 -17.83 -8.79 -6.09
C ALA A 373 -19.15 -9.32 -6.67
N VAL A 374 -19.09 -10.24 -7.64
CA VAL A 374 -20.24 -10.91 -8.24
C VAL A 374 -20.67 -12.10 -7.38
N GLU A 375 -19.77 -13.05 -7.15
CA GLU A 375 -20.04 -14.30 -6.43
C GLU A 375 -20.53 -14.03 -5.00
N GLY A 376 -19.97 -13.03 -4.33
CA GLY A 376 -20.36 -12.66 -2.97
C GLY A 376 -21.80 -12.17 -2.85
N VAL A 377 -22.37 -11.60 -3.92
CA VAL A 377 -23.78 -11.22 -3.99
C VAL A 377 -24.64 -12.43 -4.39
N ASP A 378 -24.20 -13.22 -5.38
CA ASP A 378 -24.96 -14.38 -5.85
C ASP A 378 -25.13 -15.45 -4.78
N ASN A 379 -24.13 -15.63 -3.91
CA ASN A 379 -24.21 -16.59 -2.80
C ASN A 379 -24.90 -16.03 -1.53
N GLY A 380 -25.39 -14.79 -1.59
CA GLY A 380 -26.14 -14.12 -0.50
C GLY A 380 -25.27 -13.63 0.67
N LYS A 381 -23.95 -13.63 0.55
CA LYS A 381 -23.04 -13.06 1.56
C LYS A 381 -23.15 -11.52 1.62
N PHE A 382 -23.42 -10.89 0.47
CA PHE A 382 -23.62 -9.46 0.34
C PHE A 382 -24.95 -9.14 -0.31
N GLN A 383 -25.53 -8.00 0.03
CA GLN A 383 -26.82 -7.53 -0.51
C GLN A 383 -26.68 -6.94 -1.91
N CYS A 384 -25.56 -6.30 -2.18
CA CYS A 384 -25.20 -5.76 -3.50
C CYS A 384 -23.70 -5.45 -3.55
N SER A 385 -23.20 -5.15 -4.74
CA SER A 385 -21.86 -4.64 -4.92
C SER A 385 -21.78 -3.47 -5.90
N PHE A 386 -20.77 -2.63 -5.72
CA PHE A 386 -20.38 -1.57 -6.66
C PHE A 386 -19.01 -1.86 -7.23
N VAL A 387 -18.96 -1.97 -8.54
CA VAL A 387 -17.74 -2.12 -9.32
C VAL A 387 -17.35 -0.77 -9.89
N LEU A 388 -16.06 -0.43 -9.80
CA LEU A 388 -15.51 0.83 -10.29
C LEU A 388 -14.12 0.62 -10.89
N ASN A 389 -13.65 1.63 -11.60
CA ASN A 389 -12.31 1.64 -12.18
C ASN A 389 -11.22 1.78 -11.11
N PRO A 390 -9.98 1.33 -11.39
CA PRO A 390 -8.83 1.65 -10.55
C PRO A 390 -8.55 3.15 -10.59
N THR A 391 -8.17 3.71 -9.45
CA THR A 391 -7.69 5.09 -9.38
C THR A 391 -6.38 5.22 -10.16
N ARG A 392 -6.27 6.20 -11.05
CA ARG A 392 -5.05 6.44 -11.82
C ARG A 392 -3.97 7.05 -10.94
N VAL A 393 -2.72 6.71 -11.21
CA VAL A 393 -1.57 7.26 -10.48
C VAL A 393 -1.50 8.79 -10.58
N THR A 394 -1.91 9.35 -11.72
CA THR A 394 -2.04 10.81 -11.89
C THR A 394 -3.06 11.44 -10.95
N GLU A 395 -4.19 10.78 -10.69
CA GLU A 395 -5.20 11.25 -9.73
C GLU A 395 -4.64 11.23 -8.29
N ILE A 396 -3.88 10.18 -7.94
CA ILE A 396 -3.19 10.10 -6.63
C ILE A 396 -2.22 11.27 -6.46
N ARG A 397 -1.40 11.53 -7.49
CA ARG A 397 -0.46 12.66 -7.52
C ARG A 397 -1.18 13.98 -7.32
N ASP A 398 -2.26 14.21 -8.07
CA ASP A 398 -2.94 15.52 -8.10
C ASP A 398 -3.66 15.82 -6.78
N VAL A 399 -4.28 14.81 -6.14
CA VAL A 399 -4.87 14.94 -4.81
C VAL A 399 -3.80 15.19 -3.76
N ALA A 400 -2.73 14.42 -3.76
CA ALA A 400 -1.62 14.58 -2.82
C ALA A 400 -0.90 15.93 -3.00
N ALA A 401 -0.76 16.42 -4.25
CA ALA A 401 -0.19 17.73 -4.56
C ALA A 401 -1.08 18.89 -4.07
N ALA A 402 -2.40 18.69 -4.01
CA ALA A 402 -3.34 19.64 -3.40
C ALA A 402 -3.26 19.64 -1.85
N GLY A 403 -2.44 18.78 -1.25
CA GLY A 403 -2.34 18.64 0.20
C GLY A 403 -3.50 17.90 0.85
N GLU A 404 -4.29 17.20 0.05
CA GLU A 404 -5.48 16.47 0.48
C GLU A 404 -5.26 14.98 0.53
N LYS A 405 -6.20 14.28 1.16
CA LYS A 405 -6.21 12.81 1.28
C LYS A 405 -7.46 12.25 0.64
N MET A 406 -7.29 11.11 -0.02
CA MET A 406 -8.39 10.36 -0.62
C MET A 406 -9.21 9.64 0.45
N PRO A 407 -10.47 9.28 0.14
CA PRO A 407 -11.23 8.34 0.95
C PRO A 407 -10.45 7.04 1.17
N GLN A 408 -10.71 6.37 2.30
CA GLN A 408 -10.06 5.08 2.60
C GLN A 408 -10.33 4.05 1.50
N LYS A 409 -9.36 3.16 1.26
CA LYS A 409 -9.44 2.11 0.24
C LYS A 409 -9.72 2.66 -1.17
N SER A 410 -9.10 3.78 -1.50
CA SER A 410 -9.14 4.38 -2.85
C SER A 410 -8.18 3.70 -3.82
N THR A 411 -7.12 3.07 -3.30
CA THR A 411 -6.05 2.46 -4.10
C THR A 411 -5.69 1.07 -3.57
N TYR A 412 -5.26 0.22 -4.47
CA TYR A 412 -4.64 -1.06 -4.14
C TYR A 412 -3.44 -1.28 -5.05
N PHE A 413 -2.26 -0.85 -4.60
CA PHE A 413 -1.01 -1.11 -5.31
C PHE A 413 -0.69 -2.61 -5.27
N TYR A 414 -0.32 -3.15 -6.43
CA TYR A 414 -0.03 -4.57 -6.59
C TYR A 414 1.30 -4.78 -7.33
N PRO A 415 2.12 -5.77 -6.92
CA PRO A 415 1.96 -6.64 -5.73
C PRO A 415 2.05 -5.87 -4.41
N LYS A 416 1.66 -6.52 -3.31
CA LYS A 416 1.97 -6.02 -1.97
C LYS A 416 3.39 -6.37 -1.61
N MET A 417 4.15 -5.37 -1.16
CA MET A 417 5.55 -5.49 -0.79
C MET A 417 5.78 -6.57 0.26
N ILE A 418 6.63 -7.54 -0.06
CA ILE A 418 6.97 -8.59 0.89
C ILE A 418 7.89 -8.09 2.01
N THR A 419 7.72 -8.62 3.22
CA THR A 419 8.53 -8.33 4.40
C THR A 419 9.60 -9.42 4.58
N GLY A 420 10.84 -9.05 4.94
CA GLY A 420 11.92 -10.00 5.26
C GLY A 420 13.09 -10.02 4.29
N MET A 421 13.00 -9.33 3.14
CA MET A 421 14.10 -9.26 2.17
C MET A 421 15.30 -8.48 2.70
N VAL A 422 15.03 -7.32 3.28
CA VAL A 422 16.00 -6.46 3.95
C VAL A 422 15.30 -5.72 5.09
N MET A 423 15.98 -5.55 6.20
CA MET A 423 15.51 -4.87 7.40
C MET A 423 16.46 -3.75 7.76
N ASN A 424 15.96 -2.72 8.44
CA ASN A 424 16.74 -1.55 8.81
C ASN A 424 16.82 -1.42 10.34
N ASP A 425 18.02 -1.56 10.89
CA ASP A 425 18.31 -1.22 12.29
C ASP A 425 18.37 0.29 12.44
N ILE A 426 17.52 0.86 13.29
CA ILE A 426 17.44 2.29 13.58
C ILE A 426 17.85 2.61 15.03
N GLY A 427 18.44 1.63 15.72
CA GLY A 427 19.05 1.84 17.03
C GLY A 427 20.22 2.82 16.93
N VAL A 428 20.41 3.61 17.97
CA VAL A 428 21.63 4.46 18.13
C VAL A 428 22.74 3.54 18.63
N GLU A 429 23.88 3.53 17.91
CA GLU A 429 25.07 2.80 18.30
C GLU A 429 25.75 3.40 19.55
#